data_4d093cd0e3da05933d781d1f18159f4f
#
_entry.id   4d093cd0e3da05933d781d1f18159f4f
#
_cell.length_a   1.000
_cell.length_b   1.000
_cell.length_c   1.000
_cell.angle_alpha   90.00
_cell.angle_beta   90.00
_cell.angle_gamma   90.00
#
_symmetry.space_group_name_H-M   'P 1'
#
loop_
_entity.id
_entity.type
_entity.pdbx_description
1 polymer ?
#
loop_
_entity_poly.entity_id
_entity_poly.type
_entity_poly.pdbx_seq_one_letter_code
_entity_poly.pdbx_strand_id
1 'polypeptide(L)'
;TPAALPRILSIIMLSSTHLNTMFQLQAGMNFRVDPNWTEAKYPYLRAVVIEAAEAIEHHGWKWWKQQHCDLSQLQMELVDIWHFLLSEILLRNGGDEEKARTYLETTYARQSAADALNFDGQEYALGEFDLLELLQTFIGTSAAGRIELGLFAAIMRGCSLDWHELYKQYVSKNVLNFFRQDHGYQDGTYKKMWNGCEDNEVLVKVMATLDAASPTFKDSLYGLLEAAYNQ
;
A
#
# COMPACT_ATOMS: atom_id res chain seq x y z
N THR A 1 24.10 9.26 -25.92
CA THR A 1 24.07 8.51 -24.64
C THR A 1 23.45 9.40 -23.61
N PRO A 2 22.21 9.12 -23.13
CA PRO A 2 21.67 9.82 -21.98
C PRO A 2 22.44 9.38 -20.74
N ALA A 3 22.92 10.34 -19.96
CA ALA A 3 23.63 10.12 -18.71
C ALA A 3 22.68 9.37 -17.73
N ALA A 4 23.14 8.23 -17.24
CA ALA A 4 22.46 7.52 -16.17
C ALA A 4 22.41 8.45 -14.93
N LEU A 5 21.21 8.79 -14.49
CA LEU A 5 21.00 9.46 -13.21
C LEU A 5 21.63 8.62 -12.09
N PRO A 6 22.28 9.23 -11.12
CA PRO A 6 23.03 8.48 -10.12
C PRO A 6 22.11 7.58 -9.30
N ARG A 7 22.48 6.31 -9.23
CA ARG A 7 21.84 5.20 -8.49
C ARG A 7 21.56 5.46 -6.99
N ILE A 8 22.00 6.58 -6.47
CA ILE A 8 21.98 6.88 -5.01
C ILE A 8 20.59 7.31 -4.50
N LEU A 9 19.70 7.80 -5.38
CA LEU A 9 18.36 8.29 -4.97
C LEU A 9 17.31 7.18 -4.75
N SER A 10 17.58 5.94 -5.13
CA SER A 10 16.64 4.82 -4.97
C SER A 10 16.77 4.04 -3.65
N ILE A 11 17.75 4.38 -2.80
CA ILE A 11 18.06 3.64 -1.56
C ILE A 11 17.42 4.27 -0.32
N ILE A 12 16.93 5.50 -0.41
CA ILE A 12 16.37 6.20 0.75
C ILE A 12 14.90 5.82 0.89
N MET A 13 14.66 4.80 1.68
CA MET A 13 13.36 4.50 2.25
C MET A 13 12.99 5.53 3.33
N LEU A 14 11.75 5.50 3.78
CA LEU A 14 11.26 6.31 4.88
C LEU A 14 12.13 6.21 6.13
N SER A 15 12.15 7.28 6.94
CA SER A 15 12.82 7.28 8.24
C SER A 15 12.20 6.22 9.18
N SER A 16 12.99 5.74 10.14
CA SER A 16 12.50 4.83 11.17
C SER A 16 11.30 5.40 11.94
N THR A 17 11.20 6.72 12.08
CA THR A 17 10.04 7.39 12.71
C THR A 17 8.76 7.19 11.88
N HIS A 18 8.82 7.36 10.56
CA HIS A 18 7.66 7.11 9.67
C HIS A 18 7.27 5.64 9.67
N LEU A 19 8.25 4.73 9.63
CA LEU A 19 8.00 3.29 9.71
C LEU A 19 7.35 2.89 11.03
N ASN A 20 7.83 3.39 12.15
CA ASN A 20 7.22 3.17 13.47
C ASN A 20 5.76 3.63 13.48
N THR A 21 5.49 4.84 12.96
CA THR A 21 4.12 5.37 12.87
C THR A 21 3.22 4.43 12.07
N MET A 22 3.68 3.96 10.90
CA MET A 22 2.88 3.05 10.08
C MET A 22 2.64 1.71 10.75
N PHE A 23 3.63 1.11 11.41
CA PHE A 23 3.43 -0.14 12.15
C PHE A 23 2.48 0.02 13.34
N GLN A 24 2.56 1.12 14.08
CA GLN A 24 1.62 1.42 15.16
C GLN A 24 0.18 1.57 14.63
N LEU A 25 0.00 2.34 13.56
CA LEU A 25 -1.31 2.52 12.93
C LEU A 25 -1.87 1.19 12.40
N GLN A 26 -1.02 0.37 11.78
CA GLN A 26 -1.45 -0.92 11.23
C GLN A 26 -1.80 -1.92 12.34
N ALA A 27 -1.00 -2.03 13.38
CA ALA A 27 -1.30 -2.87 14.54
C ALA A 27 -2.62 -2.43 15.21
N GLY A 28 -2.84 -1.13 15.34
CA GLY A 28 -4.08 -0.56 15.87
C GLY A 28 -5.30 -0.90 15.00
N MET A 29 -5.17 -0.85 13.68
CA MET A 29 -6.24 -1.23 12.76
C MET A 29 -6.53 -2.73 12.82
N ASN A 30 -5.50 -3.57 12.80
CA ASN A 30 -5.66 -5.02 12.92
C ASN A 30 -6.37 -5.39 14.23
N PHE A 31 -5.99 -4.75 15.35
CA PHE A 31 -6.65 -4.93 16.64
C PHE A 31 -8.11 -4.46 16.63
N ARG A 32 -8.41 -3.36 15.95
CA ARG A 32 -9.78 -2.84 15.81
C ARG A 32 -10.69 -3.82 15.07
N VAL A 33 -10.15 -4.51 14.07
CA VAL A 33 -10.88 -5.53 13.30
C VAL A 33 -11.06 -6.81 14.11
N ASP A 34 -9.98 -7.29 14.73
CA ASP A 34 -9.98 -8.48 15.59
C ASP A 34 -8.89 -8.35 16.66
N PRO A 35 -9.25 -8.25 17.96
CA PRO A 35 -8.27 -8.22 19.03
C PRO A 35 -7.33 -9.43 19.07
N ASN A 36 -7.73 -10.57 18.49
CA ASN A 36 -6.93 -11.80 18.45
C ASN A 36 -6.27 -12.04 17.08
N TRP A 37 -6.05 -10.99 16.28
CA TRP A 37 -5.56 -11.09 14.91
C TRP A 37 -4.21 -11.83 14.77
N THR A 38 -3.35 -11.82 15.79
CA THR A 38 -2.06 -12.54 15.77
C THR A 38 -2.24 -14.06 15.85
N GLU A 39 -3.26 -14.53 16.57
CA GLU A 39 -3.61 -15.95 16.67
C GLU A 39 -4.47 -16.42 15.50
N ALA A 40 -5.31 -15.54 14.95
CA ALA A 40 -6.17 -15.83 13.82
C ALA A 40 -5.39 -16.10 12.52
N LYS A 41 -4.19 -15.52 12.40
CA LYS A 41 -3.27 -15.72 11.25
C LYS A 41 -3.94 -15.49 9.91
N TYR A 42 -4.60 -14.34 9.77
CA TYR A 42 -5.27 -13.97 8.52
C TYR A 42 -4.31 -14.02 7.32
N PRO A 43 -4.78 -14.46 6.15
CA PRO A 43 -3.95 -14.61 4.96
C PRO A 43 -3.73 -13.24 4.26
N TYR A 44 -2.96 -12.35 4.86
CA TYR A 44 -2.75 -10.99 4.36
C TYR A 44 -2.17 -10.97 2.94
N LEU A 45 -1.30 -11.92 2.57
CA LEU A 45 -0.78 -11.99 1.21
C LEU A 45 -1.84 -12.38 0.16
N ARG A 46 -2.94 -13.02 0.56
CA ARG A 46 -4.09 -13.22 -0.33
C ARG A 46 -4.74 -11.88 -0.67
N ALA A 47 -4.89 -11.00 0.31
CA ALA A 47 -5.38 -9.65 0.07
C ALA A 47 -4.43 -8.87 -0.84
N VAL A 48 -3.10 -8.95 -0.63
CA VAL A 48 -2.10 -8.37 -1.53
C VAL A 48 -2.30 -8.82 -2.99
N VAL A 49 -2.58 -10.10 -3.23
CA VAL A 49 -2.85 -10.63 -4.58
C VAL A 49 -4.08 -9.97 -5.20
N ILE A 50 -5.15 -9.78 -4.43
CA ILE A 50 -6.39 -9.15 -4.91
C ILE A 50 -6.14 -7.67 -5.25
N GLU A 51 -5.55 -6.91 -4.34
CA GLU A 51 -5.27 -5.47 -4.57
C GLU A 51 -4.28 -5.26 -5.74
N ALA A 52 -3.31 -6.17 -5.92
CA ALA A 52 -2.42 -6.12 -7.08
C ALA A 52 -3.17 -6.40 -8.40
N ALA A 53 -4.17 -7.28 -8.40
CA ALA A 53 -5.03 -7.52 -9.56
C ALA A 53 -5.92 -6.30 -9.85
N GLU A 54 -6.43 -5.61 -8.81
CA GLU A 54 -7.17 -4.35 -8.96
C GLU A 54 -6.27 -3.24 -9.52
N ALA A 55 -5.01 -3.15 -9.08
CA ALA A 55 -4.03 -2.24 -9.68
C ALA A 55 -3.83 -2.51 -11.18
N ILE A 56 -3.79 -3.78 -11.62
CA ILE A 56 -3.74 -4.14 -13.04
C ILE A 56 -4.99 -3.65 -13.79
N GLU A 57 -6.18 -3.79 -13.20
CA GLU A 57 -7.43 -3.28 -13.81
C GLU A 57 -7.39 -1.75 -13.96
N HIS A 58 -6.93 -1.00 -12.95
CA HIS A 58 -6.79 0.46 -13.03
C HIS A 58 -5.73 0.92 -14.03
N HIS A 59 -4.68 0.13 -14.25
CA HIS A 59 -3.68 0.41 -15.30
C HIS A 59 -4.26 0.26 -16.70
N GLY A 60 -5.14 -0.73 -16.90
CA GLY A 60 -5.60 -1.15 -18.22
C GLY A 60 -4.65 -2.19 -18.83
N TRP A 61 -5.12 -3.42 -18.97
CA TRP A 61 -4.33 -4.59 -19.37
C TRP A 61 -4.84 -5.29 -20.64
N LYS A 62 -6.01 -4.86 -21.14
CA LYS A 62 -6.68 -5.51 -22.30
C LYS A 62 -6.06 -5.03 -23.58
N TRP A 63 -5.14 -5.81 -24.18
CA TRP A 63 -4.49 -5.50 -25.44
C TRP A 63 -5.43 -5.47 -26.65
N TRP A 64 -6.63 -6.03 -26.50
CA TRP A 64 -7.66 -6.07 -27.57
C TRP A 64 -8.67 -4.92 -27.48
N LYS A 65 -8.53 -4.03 -26.53
CA LYS A 65 -9.45 -2.90 -26.30
C LYS A 65 -8.69 -1.69 -25.79
N GLN A 66 -9.01 -0.52 -26.32
CA GLN A 66 -8.46 0.73 -25.78
C GLN A 66 -8.90 0.92 -24.32
N GLN A 67 -7.94 1.22 -23.47
CA GLN A 67 -8.14 1.52 -22.04
C GLN A 67 -7.32 2.74 -21.65
N HIS A 68 -7.73 3.41 -20.58
CA HIS A 68 -7.00 4.52 -19.97
C HIS A 68 -6.56 4.11 -18.58
N CYS A 69 -5.34 4.52 -18.20
CA CYS A 69 -4.84 4.30 -16.85
C CYS A 69 -5.48 5.30 -15.90
N ASP A 70 -6.11 4.82 -14.84
CA ASP A 70 -6.51 5.62 -13.67
C ASP A 70 -5.37 5.57 -12.65
N LEU A 71 -4.39 6.48 -12.81
CA LEU A 71 -3.20 6.49 -11.98
C LEU A 71 -3.51 6.72 -10.50
N SER A 72 -4.50 7.55 -10.18
CA SER A 72 -4.84 7.85 -8.79
C SER A 72 -5.42 6.65 -8.06
N GLN A 73 -6.28 5.89 -8.71
CA GLN A 73 -6.82 4.65 -8.15
C GLN A 73 -5.76 3.55 -8.12
N LEU A 74 -4.93 3.43 -9.17
CA LEU A 74 -3.81 2.50 -9.16
C LEU A 74 -2.87 2.75 -7.97
N GLN A 75 -2.51 4.00 -7.69
CA GLN A 75 -1.71 4.35 -6.52
C GLN A 75 -2.43 4.01 -5.21
N MET A 76 -3.75 4.14 -5.15
CA MET A 76 -4.54 3.75 -3.97
C MET A 76 -4.50 2.25 -3.73
N GLU A 77 -4.51 1.42 -4.78
CA GLU A 77 -4.33 -0.03 -4.63
C GLU A 77 -2.92 -0.37 -4.10
N LEU A 78 -1.88 0.36 -4.49
CA LEU A 78 -0.55 0.18 -3.89
C LEU A 78 -0.54 0.53 -2.40
N VAL A 79 -1.33 1.50 -1.98
CA VAL A 79 -1.51 1.83 -0.56
C VAL A 79 -2.21 0.69 0.19
N ASP A 80 -3.23 0.08 -0.40
CA ASP A 80 -3.92 -1.07 0.19
C ASP A 80 -3.00 -2.30 0.25
N ILE A 81 -2.22 -2.56 -0.79
CA ILE A 81 -1.13 -3.56 -0.76
C ILE A 81 -0.19 -3.29 0.42
N TRP A 82 0.21 -2.03 0.63
CA TRP A 82 1.12 -1.66 1.71
C TRP A 82 0.52 -1.94 3.10
N HIS A 83 -0.76 -1.66 3.32
CA HIS A 83 -1.48 -2.06 4.54
C HIS A 83 -1.33 -3.56 4.82
N PHE A 84 -1.58 -4.40 3.82
CA PHE A 84 -1.51 -5.85 3.97
C PHE A 84 -0.09 -6.38 4.10
N LEU A 85 0.89 -5.77 3.43
CA LEU A 85 2.31 -6.10 3.62
C LEU A 85 2.77 -5.79 5.05
N LEU A 86 2.41 -4.63 5.61
CA LEU A 86 2.72 -4.29 7.00
C LEU A 86 2.06 -5.26 7.98
N SER A 87 0.81 -5.66 7.72
CA SER A 87 0.10 -6.65 8.52
C SER A 87 0.77 -8.02 8.49
N GLU A 88 1.20 -8.48 7.32
CA GLU A 88 1.93 -9.73 7.17
C GLU A 88 3.28 -9.70 7.89
N ILE A 89 4.02 -8.58 7.77
CA ILE A 89 5.31 -8.42 8.45
C ILE A 89 5.10 -8.41 9.96
N LEU A 90 4.10 -7.70 10.48
CA LEU A 90 3.74 -7.73 11.90
C LEU A 90 3.41 -9.14 12.35
N LEU A 91 2.57 -9.87 11.60
CA LEU A 91 2.17 -11.23 11.93
C LEU A 91 3.37 -12.17 12.03
N ARG A 92 4.30 -12.12 11.06
CA ARG A 92 5.53 -12.93 11.07
C ARG A 92 6.47 -12.61 12.22
N ASN A 93 6.34 -11.41 12.80
CA ASN A 93 7.13 -10.97 13.95
C ASN A 93 6.31 -11.00 15.26
N GLY A 94 5.20 -11.75 15.32
CA GLY A 94 4.41 -11.94 16.53
C GLY A 94 3.68 -10.69 17.02
N GLY A 95 3.43 -9.71 16.13
CA GLY A 95 2.83 -8.42 16.47
C GLY A 95 3.82 -7.40 17.09
N ASP A 96 5.11 -7.74 17.17
CA ASP A 96 6.16 -6.87 17.70
C ASP A 96 6.58 -5.83 16.65
N GLU A 97 6.24 -4.57 16.89
CA GLU A 97 6.45 -3.46 15.95
C GLU A 97 7.93 -3.17 15.70
N GLU A 98 8.79 -3.32 16.72
CA GLU A 98 10.23 -3.06 16.58
C GLU A 98 10.90 -4.15 15.74
N LYS A 99 10.56 -5.41 15.98
CA LYS A 99 11.03 -6.54 15.16
C LYS A 99 10.52 -6.45 13.73
N ALA A 100 9.26 -6.06 13.56
CA ALA A 100 8.66 -5.86 12.24
C ALA A 100 9.38 -4.75 11.46
N ARG A 101 9.69 -3.61 12.09
CA ARG A 101 10.47 -2.53 11.50
C ARG A 101 11.87 -3.01 11.09
N THR A 102 12.58 -3.68 12.00
CA THR A 102 13.92 -4.20 11.72
C THR A 102 13.91 -5.19 10.57
N TYR A 103 12.91 -6.10 10.53
CA TYR A 103 12.72 -7.02 9.42
C TYR A 103 12.52 -6.29 8.09
N LEU A 104 11.65 -5.28 8.07
CA LEU A 104 11.36 -4.51 6.88
C LEU A 104 12.60 -3.76 6.37
N GLU A 105 13.30 -3.05 7.23
CA GLU A 105 14.51 -2.27 6.88
C GLU A 105 15.62 -3.19 6.32
N THR A 106 15.89 -4.30 6.97
CA THR A 106 16.94 -5.24 6.53
C THR A 106 16.56 -5.97 5.23
N THR A 107 15.30 -6.36 5.09
CA THR A 107 14.80 -7.04 3.88
C THR A 107 14.83 -6.09 2.69
N TYR A 108 14.35 -4.85 2.86
CA TYR A 108 14.38 -3.84 1.82
C TYR A 108 15.81 -3.51 1.37
N ALA A 109 16.72 -3.29 2.31
CA ALA A 109 18.12 -2.99 1.99
C ALA A 109 18.77 -4.10 1.17
N ARG A 110 18.51 -5.36 1.52
CA ARG A 110 19.04 -6.53 0.78
C ARG A 110 18.43 -6.64 -0.62
N GLN A 111 17.12 -6.52 -0.74
CA GLN A 111 16.42 -6.70 -2.01
C GLN A 111 16.65 -5.54 -2.98
N SER A 112 16.69 -4.30 -2.48
CA SER A 112 16.96 -3.12 -3.32
C SER A 112 18.41 -3.08 -3.84
N ALA A 113 19.37 -3.66 -3.10
CA ALA A 113 20.76 -3.77 -3.55
C ALA A 113 20.94 -4.79 -4.68
N ALA A 114 20.11 -5.83 -4.74
CA ALA A 114 20.21 -6.90 -5.73
C ALA A 114 19.80 -6.44 -7.15
N ASP A 115 18.86 -5.51 -7.26
CA ASP A 115 18.26 -5.03 -8.54
C ASP A 115 17.76 -6.19 -9.44
N ALA A 116 17.51 -7.31 -8.85
CA ALA A 116 17.05 -8.55 -9.48
C ALA A 116 16.19 -9.37 -8.52
N LEU A 117 15.31 -10.16 -9.10
CA LEU A 117 14.45 -11.09 -8.38
C LEU A 117 14.76 -12.53 -8.82
N ASN A 118 15.03 -13.40 -7.86
CA ASN A 118 15.06 -14.84 -8.09
C ASN A 118 13.71 -15.46 -7.70
N PHE A 119 13.02 -15.99 -8.68
CA PHE A 119 11.72 -16.63 -8.48
C PHE A 119 11.55 -17.81 -9.44
N ASP A 120 11.03 -18.91 -8.93
CA ASP A 120 10.78 -20.14 -9.69
C ASP A 120 12.01 -20.62 -10.50
N GLY A 121 13.20 -20.54 -9.90
CA GLY A 121 14.45 -20.97 -10.51
C GLY A 121 14.99 -20.06 -11.60
N GLN A 122 14.41 -18.88 -11.79
CA GLN A 122 14.84 -17.89 -12.75
C GLN A 122 15.23 -16.58 -12.07
N GLU A 123 16.18 -15.86 -12.66
CA GLU A 123 16.56 -14.51 -12.25
C GLU A 123 15.93 -13.50 -13.22
N TYR A 124 15.23 -12.52 -12.65
CA TYR A 124 14.58 -11.46 -13.38
C TYR A 124 15.23 -10.10 -13.07
N ALA A 125 15.72 -9.42 -14.07
CA ALA A 125 16.18 -8.03 -13.94
C ALA A 125 14.98 -7.10 -13.88
N LEU A 126 14.71 -6.49 -12.71
CA LEU A 126 13.51 -5.68 -12.48
C LEU A 126 13.43 -4.45 -13.40
N GLY A 127 14.58 -3.90 -13.84
CA GLY A 127 14.62 -2.77 -14.73
C GLY A 127 14.23 -3.07 -16.19
N GLU A 128 14.08 -4.35 -16.56
CA GLU A 128 13.65 -4.78 -17.90
C GLU A 128 12.14 -4.97 -18.02
N PHE A 129 11.43 -5.00 -16.90
CA PHE A 129 9.99 -5.22 -16.86
C PHE A 129 9.20 -3.93 -17.02
N ASP A 130 8.09 -4.01 -17.74
CA ASP A 130 7.06 -2.97 -17.69
C ASP A 130 6.22 -3.09 -16.41
N LEU A 131 5.35 -2.13 -16.14
CA LEU A 131 4.57 -2.07 -14.92
C LEU A 131 3.62 -3.27 -14.75
N LEU A 132 3.02 -3.75 -15.85
CA LEU A 132 2.11 -4.91 -15.80
C LEU A 132 2.88 -6.20 -15.50
N GLU A 133 4.07 -6.36 -16.09
CA GLU A 133 4.96 -7.49 -15.80
C GLU A 133 5.43 -7.48 -14.33
N LEU A 134 5.79 -6.30 -13.79
CA LEU A 134 6.13 -6.14 -12.38
C LEU A 134 4.95 -6.53 -11.46
N LEU A 135 3.75 -6.05 -11.74
CA LEU A 135 2.54 -6.37 -10.96
C LEU A 135 2.18 -7.86 -11.06
N GLN A 136 2.25 -8.45 -12.24
CA GLN A 136 2.01 -9.88 -12.44
C GLN A 136 3.01 -10.75 -11.66
N THR A 137 4.30 -10.39 -11.70
CA THR A 137 5.35 -11.08 -10.95
C THR A 137 5.14 -10.92 -9.44
N PHE A 138 4.70 -9.75 -9.00
CA PHE A 138 4.36 -9.48 -7.60
C PHE A 138 3.19 -10.33 -7.11
N ILE A 139 2.16 -10.52 -7.92
CA ILE A 139 1.06 -11.47 -7.65
C ILE A 139 1.62 -12.88 -7.48
N GLY A 140 2.47 -13.34 -8.39
CA GLY A 140 3.06 -14.67 -8.34
C GLY A 140 3.88 -14.91 -7.06
N THR A 141 4.77 -13.97 -6.69
CA THR A 141 5.58 -14.06 -5.49
C THR A 141 4.75 -13.97 -4.21
N SER A 142 3.73 -13.12 -4.18
CA SER A 142 2.81 -13.00 -3.05
C SER A 142 1.97 -14.27 -2.87
N ALA A 143 1.46 -14.85 -3.95
CA ALA A 143 0.74 -16.12 -3.93
C ALA A 143 1.63 -17.28 -3.44
N ALA A 144 2.94 -17.23 -3.70
CA ALA A 144 3.94 -18.16 -3.17
C ALA A 144 4.36 -17.88 -1.72
N GLY A 145 3.74 -16.89 -1.05
CA GLY A 145 4.02 -16.57 0.35
C GLY A 145 5.24 -15.68 0.58
N ARG A 146 5.74 -15.00 -0.44
CA ARG A 146 6.94 -14.16 -0.37
C ARG A 146 6.61 -12.68 -0.15
N ILE A 147 7.50 -12.00 0.57
CA ILE A 147 7.49 -10.54 0.74
C ILE A 147 8.65 -9.98 -0.10
N GLU A 148 8.30 -9.31 -1.20
CA GLU A 148 9.27 -8.75 -2.15
C GLU A 148 9.21 -7.21 -2.14
N LEU A 149 9.89 -6.60 -1.17
CA LEU A 149 9.91 -5.13 -0.98
C LEU A 149 10.66 -4.40 -2.10
N GLY A 150 11.71 -5.02 -2.64
CA GLY A 150 12.42 -4.48 -3.80
C GLY A 150 11.56 -4.43 -5.06
N LEU A 151 10.75 -5.47 -5.29
CA LEU A 151 9.79 -5.52 -6.38
C LEU A 151 8.66 -4.50 -6.17
N PHE A 152 8.13 -4.38 -4.95
CA PHE A 152 7.13 -3.36 -4.61
C PHE A 152 7.67 -1.93 -4.86
N ALA A 153 8.91 -1.64 -4.48
CA ALA A 153 9.55 -0.36 -4.77
C ALA A 153 9.70 -0.10 -6.28
N ALA A 154 9.99 -1.13 -7.08
CA ALA A 154 10.02 -1.01 -8.54
C ALA A 154 8.64 -0.67 -9.11
N ILE A 155 7.57 -1.29 -8.61
CA ILE A 155 6.18 -0.99 -8.97
C ILE A 155 5.84 0.47 -8.60
N MET A 156 6.18 0.92 -7.40
CA MET A 156 5.96 2.30 -6.98
C MET A 156 6.60 3.30 -7.94
N ARG A 157 7.85 3.07 -8.33
CA ARG A 157 8.54 3.92 -9.33
C ARG A 157 7.80 3.95 -10.67
N GLY A 158 7.32 2.80 -11.13
CA GLY A 158 6.50 2.69 -12.34
C GLY A 158 5.18 3.44 -12.27
N CYS A 159 4.66 3.66 -11.06
CA CYS A 159 3.43 4.42 -10.80
C CYS A 159 3.68 5.87 -10.37
N SER A 160 4.90 6.38 -10.48
CA SER A 160 5.27 7.73 -10.01
C SER A 160 4.90 7.98 -8.55
N LEU A 161 4.98 6.95 -7.70
CA LEU A 161 4.71 7.00 -6.28
C LEU A 161 6.02 6.88 -5.51
N ASP A 162 6.42 7.92 -4.79
CA ASP A 162 7.56 7.89 -3.88
C ASP A 162 7.17 7.47 -2.46
N TRP A 163 8.17 7.23 -1.61
CA TRP A 163 7.92 6.77 -0.24
C TRP A 163 7.22 7.82 0.64
N HIS A 164 7.45 9.11 0.40
CA HIS A 164 6.80 10.18 1.17
C HIS A 164 5.33 10.31 0.79
N GLU A 165 5.02 10.20 -0.50
CA GLU A 165 3.64 10.22 -0.96
C GLU A 165 2.89 8.93 -0.53
N LEU A 166 3.56 7.77 -0.57
CA LEU A 166 3.01 6.53 -0.01
C LEU A 166 2.67 6.70 1.48
N TYR A 167 3.56 7.29 2.26
CA TYR A 167 3.31 7.55 3.69
C TYR A 167 2.08 8.43 3.90
N LYS A 168 1.98 9.54 3.17
CA LYS A 168 0.83 10.46 3.23
C LYS A 168 -0.48 9.73 2.87
N GLN A 169 -0.50 9.01 1.77
CA GLN A 169 -1.67 8.26 1.33
C GLN A 169 -2.00 7.11 2.29
N TYR A 170 -1.01 6.44 2.83
CA TYR A 170 -1.19 5.39 3.84
C TYR A 170 -1.87 5.93 5.11
N VAL A 171 -1.39 7.02 5.67
CA VAL A 171 -2.00 7.64 6.86
C VAL A 171 -3.43 8.06 6.55
N SER A 172 -3.69 8.65 5.39
CA SER A 172 -5.02 9.06 4.95
C SER A 172 -5.97 7.88 4.79
N LYS A 173 -5.51 6.80 4.16
CA LYS A 173 -6.31 5.57 4.00
C LYS A 173 -6.57 4.89 5.34
N ASN A 174 -5.61 4.92 6.26
CA ASN A 174 -5.80 4.41 7.61
C ASN A 174 -6.94 5.17 8.33
N VAL A 175 -7.01 6.51 8.19
CA VAL A 175 -8.12 7.31 8.71
C VAL A 175 -9.45 6.87 8.09
N LEU A 176 -9.53 6.66 6.77
CA LEU A 176 -10.73 6.15 6.12
C LEU A 176 -11.10 4.75 6.63
N ASN A 177 -10.12 3.88 6.86
CA ASN A 177 -10.40 2.54 7.38
C ASN A 177 -10.96 2.58 8.80
N PHE A 178 -10.48 3.44 9.67
CA PHE A 178 -11.11 3.69 10.98
C PHE A 178 -12.51 4.27 10.83
N PHE A 179 -12.70 5.22 9.94
CA PHE A 179 -14.02 5.80 9.64
C PHE A 179 -15.01 4.71 9.20
N ARG A 180 -14.60 3.80 8.32
CA ARG A 180 -15.41 2.65 7.89
C ARG A 180 -15.82 1.77 9.07
N GLN A 181 -14.88 1.44 9.97
CA GLN A 181 -15.16 0.65 11.16
C GLN A 181 -16.12 1.35 12.11
N ASP A 182 -15.99 2.66 12.30
CA ASP A 182 -16.87 3.46 13.16
C ASP A 182 -18.30 3.57 12.61
N HIS A 183 -18.47 3.38 11.29
CA HIS A 183 -19.76 3.51 10.59
C HIS A 183 -20.35 2.16 10.14
N GLY A 184 -19.98 1.05 10.78
CA GLY A 184 -20.63 -0.24 10.60
C GLY A 184 -20.11 -1.07 9.42
N TYR A 185 -18.84 -0.92 9.04
CA TYR A 185 -18.26 -1.69 7.95
C TYR A 185 -18.31 -3.21 8.20
N GLN A 186 -18.01 -3.65 9.42
CA GLN A 186 -18.09 -5.06 9.81
C GLN A 186 -19.52 -5.61 9.75
N ASP A 187 -20.51 -4.78 10.09
CA ASP A 187 -21.92 -5.16 10.11
C ASP A 187 -22.58 -5.09 8.73
N GLY A 188 -21.83 -4.63 7.72
CA GLY A 188 -22.34 -4.43 6.37
C GLY A 188 -23.33 -3.25 6.22
N THR A 189 -23.39 -2.35 7.20
CA THR A 189 -24.28 -1.18 7.17
C THR A 189 -23.60 0.09 6.62
N TYR A 190 -22.27 0.05 6.46
CA TYR A 190 -21.51 1.15 5.88
C TYR A 190 -21.87 1.39 4.41
N LYS A 191 -22.06 2.66 4.06
CA LYS A 191 -22.31 3.07 2.67
C LYS A 191 -20.98 3.41 2.00
N LYS A 192 -20.55 2.60 1.02
CA LYS A 192 -19.30 2.82 0.27
C LYS A 192 -19.43 3.94 -0.77
N MET A 193 -20.66 4.19 -1.27
CA MET A 193 -20.97 5.23 -2.27
C MET A 193 -21.52 6.48 -1.61
N TRP A 194 -20.86 7.62 -1.78
CA TRP A 194 -21.23 8.93 -1.24
C TRP A 194 -21.49 9.90 -2.41
N ASN A 195 -22.72 10.33 -2.59
CA ASN A 195 -23.10 11.23 -3.69
C ASN A 195 -22.61 10.80 -5.08
N GLY A 196 -22.66 9.50 -5.36
CA GLY A 196 -22.26 8.94 -6.67
C GLY A 196 -20.77 8.71 -6.85
N CYS A 197 -19.94 8.97 -5.82
CA CYS A 197 -18.52 8.67 -5.80
C CYS A 197 -18.22 7.57 -4.77
N GLU A 198 -17.26 6.71 -5.04
CA GLU A 198 -16.73 5.80 -4.02
C GLU A 198 -15.96 6.59 -2.94
N ASP A 199 -15.94 6.06 -1.74
CA ASP A 199 -15.25 6.67 -0.60
C ASP A 199 -13.74 6.88 -0.85
N ASN A 200 -13.08 6.00 -1.61
CA ASN A 200 -11.69 6.18 -2.05
C ASN A 200 -11.51 7.40 -2.95
N GLU A 201 -12.46 7.68 -3.85
CA GLU A 201 -12.42 8.88 -4.70
C GLU A 201 -12.63 10.14 -3.88
N VAL A 202 -13.53 10.08 -2.88
CA VAL A 202 -13.75 11.19 -1.94
C VAL A 202 -12.48 11.42 -1.11
N LEU A 203 -11.84 10.35 -0.62
CA LEU A 203 -10.58 10.44 0.13
C LEU A 203 -9.52 11.19 -0.65
N VAL A 204 -9.29 10.85 -1.93
CA VAL A 204 -8.30 11.52 -2.79
C VAL A 204 -8.59 13.02 -2.90
N LYS A 205 -9.86 13.39 -3.13
CA LYS A 205 -10.28 14.78 -3.26
C LYS A 205 -10.06 15.57 -1.96
N VAL A 206 -10.45 15.02 -0.84
CA VAL A 206 -10.35 15.65 0.47
C VAL A 206 -8.89 15.77 0.92
N MET A 207 -8.11 14.70 0.77
CA MET A 207 -6.69 14.68 1.11
C MET A 207 -5.89 15.76 0.39
N ALA A 208 -6.23 16.04 -0.88
CA ALA A 208 -5.57 17.08 -1.67
C ALA A 208 -5.78 18.51 -1.12
N THR A 209 -6.80 18.74 -0.28
CA THR A 209 -7.08 20.04 0.33
C THR A 209 -6.37 20.28 1.66
N LEU A 210 -5.69 19.26 2.21
CA LEU A 210 -5.09 19.30 3.54
C LEU A 210 -3.56 19.27 3.48
N ASP A 211 -2.94 19.92 4.47
CA ASP A 211 -1.50 19.82 4.71
C ASP A 211 -1.19 18.59 5.56
N ALA A 212 -0.55 17.59 4.96
CA ALA A 212 -0.15 16.35 5.64
C ALA A 212 0.88 16.55 6.77
N ALA A 213 1.58 17.68 6.80
CA ALA A 213 2.51 18.03 7.88
C ALA A 213 1.80 18.62 9.10
N SER A 214 0.52 18.98 8.97
CA SER A 214 -0.24 19.55 10.09
C SER A 214 -0.43 18.53 11.22
N PRO A 215 -0.23 18.92 12.49
CA PRO A 215 -0.53 18.06 13.64
C PRO A 215 -2.00 17.61 13.72
N THR A 216 -2.91 18.39 13.12
CA THR A 216 -4.35 18.11 13.08
C THR A 216 -4.79 17.40 11.81
N PHE A 217 -3.85 16.95 10.97
CA PHE A 217 -4.15 16.35 9.67
C PHE A 217 -5.18 15.23 9.75
N LYS A 218 -4.98 14.26 10.64
CA LYS A 218 -5.87 13.10 10.79
C LYS A 218 -7.27 13.51 11.25
N ASP A 219 -7.37 14.40 12.23
CA ASP A 219 -8.64 14.87 12.77
C ASP A 219 -9.41 15.70 11.73
N SER A 220 -8.71 16.58 11.01
CA SER A 220 -9.29 17.37 9.93
C SER A 220 -9.77 16.49 8.78
N LEU A 221 -9.01 15.48 8.41
CA LEU A 221 -9.38 14.51 7.38
C LEU A 221 -10.63 13.73 7.80
N TYR A 222 -10.67 13.22 9.03
CA TYR A 222 -11.82 12.50 9.56
C TYR A 222 -13.08 13.36 9.53
N GLY A 223 -13.00 14.61 10.00
CA GLY A 223 -14.14 15.54 10.00
C GLY A 223 -14.67 15.85 8.59
N LEU A 224 -13.78 15.99 7.59
CA LEU A 224 -14.19 16.19 6.20
C LEU A 224 -14.82 14.95 5.57
N LEU A 225 -14.34 13.75 5.91
CA LEU A 225 -14.97 12.49 5.50
C LEU A 225 -16.38 12.38 6.11
N GLU A 226 -16.54 12.71 7.40
CA GLU A 226 -17.83 12.71 8.07
C GLU A 226 -18.81 13.70 7.43
N ALA A 227 -18.36 14.91 7.09
CA ALA A 227 -19.17 15.90 6.40
C ALA A 227 -19.61 15.40 5.01
N ALA A 228 -18.75 14.70 4.27
CA ALA A 228 -19.07 14.13 2.97
C ALA A 228 -20.02 12.92 3.07
N TYR A 229 -19.88 12.11 4.10
CA TYR A 229 -20.69 10.90 4.32
C TYR A 229 -22.15 11.24 4.66
N ASN A 230 -22.38 12.37 5.36
CA ASN A 230 -23.69 12.81 5.84
C ASN A 230 -24.48 13.66 4.82
N GLN A 231 -23.93 13.92 3.64
CA GLN A 231 -24.62 14.61 2.54
C GLN A 231 -25.46 13.64 1.71
#